data_1de1275a5f0697339573ec16901eaf65
#
_entry.id   1de1275a5f0697339573ec16901eaf65
#
_cell.length_a   1.000
_cell.length_b   1.000
_cell.length_c   1.000
_cell.angle_alpha   90.00
_cell.angle_beta   90.00
_cell.angle_gamma   90.00
#
_symmetry.space_group_name_H-M   'P 1'
#
loop_
_entity.id
_entity.type
_entity.pdbx_description
1 polymer ?
#
loop_
_entity_poly.entity_id
_entity_poly.type
_entity_poly.pdbx_seq_one_letter_code
_entity_poly.pdbx_strand_id
1 'polypeptide(L)'
;MSFTRDVKLELGTIVPATEHCRRAQLSGVFFGAGVFELGAGSHFAVRVSLGLPATARHVLALLKPFAVESSLRTMTAPPIGRRYEVALGDEDRDLQLLNELGVLSDDLQLQMRVPRRLVERHCCLVAFLRGLFLGCGSVSAPGAPVHLEFTVEDQDLAAQVQGMLGRLDLPFKLAERDRNVACYTKRSQTAADLFAVLGAHEACLRWEEHAVLGAVRENANRLANCDEANARRAAAAAARQAAAARALMASPEWGAAPRSLQDAAQLRLRYPYLSLQELAGRANPPLSKSAMNHRLRRLLALAGGSSG
;
A
#
# COMPACT_ATOMS: atom_id res chain seq x y z
N MET A 1 8.66 14.90 3.24
CA MET A 1 8.28 14.51 4.64
C MET A 1 7.68 13.11 4.59
N SER A 2 7.84 12.29 5.63
CA SER A 2 7.31 10.91 5.63
C SER A 2 5.83 10.92 5.97
N PHE A 3 5.00 10.21 5.21
CA PHE A 3 3.55 10.10 5.48
C PHE A 3 3.27 9.49 6.86
N THR A 4 4.09 8.53 7.32
CA THR A 4 4.07 8.04 8.71
C THR A 4 4.11 9.17 9.74
N ARG A 5 4.94 10.20 9.49
CA ARG A 5 5.03 11.37 10.36
C ARG A 5 3.71 12.13 10.40
N ASP A 6 3.09 12.35 9.25
CA ASP A 6 1.83 13.11 9.15
C ASP A 6 0.72 12.38 9.93
N VAL A 7 0.57 11.05 9.72
CA VAL A 7 -0.35 10.21 10.48
C VAL A 7 -0.09 10.29 11.98
N LYS A 8 1.17 10.16 12.43
CA LYS A 8 1.51 10.25 13.86
C LYS A 8 1.25 11.65 14.44
N LEU A 9 1.43 12.71 13.67
CA LEU A 9 1.11 14.07 14.10
C LEU A 9 -0.39 14.23 14.32
N GLU A 10 -1.22 13.75 13.40
CA GLU A 10 -2.67 13.80 13.51
C GLU A 10 -3.17 12.97 14.71
N LEU A 11 -2.76 11.69 14.82
CA LEU A 11 -3.11 10.83 15.94
C LEU A 11 -2.64 11.38 17.29
N GLY A 12 -1.52 12.08 17.32
CA GLY A 12 -0.97 12.73 18.51
C GLY A 12 -1.78 13.91 19.03
N THR A 13 -2.82 14.37 18.31
CA THR A 13 -3.76 15.38 18.80
C THR A 13 -4.94 14.79 19.58
N ILE A 14 -5.16 13.47 19.47
CA ILE A 14 -6.35 12.79 20.00
C ILE A 14 -6.09 12.32 21.43
N VAL A 15 -6.50 13.11 22.42
CA VAL A 15 -6.47 12.74 23.83
C VAL A 15 -7.83 12.14 24.23
N PRO A 16 -7.91 10.86 24.63
CA PRO A 16 -9.17 10.25 25.04
C PRO A 16 -9.78 10.98 26.25
N ALA A 17 -11.10 11.20 26.22
CA ALA A 17 -11.81 11.84 27.32
C ALA A 17 -11.91 10.94 28.55
N THR A 18 -12.06 9.62 28.34
CA THR A 18 -12.26 8.64 29.42
C THR A 18 -10.92 8.04 29.90
N GLU A 19 -10.83 7.80 31.19
CA GLU A 19 -9.62 7.25 31.83
C GLU A 19 -9.25 5.86 31.30
N HIS A 20 -10.24 4.96 31.12
CA HIS A 20 -10.00 3.63 30.57
C HIS A 20 -9.38 3.66 29.17
N CYS A 21 -9.80 4.61 28.29
CA CYS A 21 -9.20 4.77 26.97
C CYS A 21 -7.81 5.41 27.04
N ARG A 22 -7.54 6.30 28.02
CA ARG A 22 -6.20 6.85 28.27
C ARG A 22 -5.22 5.76 28.70
N ARG A 23 -5.65 4.89 29.66
CA ARG A 23 -4.85 3.71 30.04
C ARG A 23 -4.58 2.82 28.85
N ALA A 24 -5.60 2.49 28.06
CA ALA A 24 -5.41 1.67 26.87
C ALA A 24 -4.46 2.31 25.86
N GLN A 25 -4.56 3.62 25.61
CA GLN A 25 -3.66 4.30 24.68
C GLN A 25 -2.23 4.36 25.20
N LEU A 26 -2.01 4.65 26.49
CA LEU A 26 -0.70 4.59 27.11
C LEU A 26 -0.11 3.18 27.03
N SER A 27 -0.90 2.15 27.39
CA SER A 27 -0.49 0.75 27.26
C SER A 27 0.03 0.47 25.83
N GLY A 28 -0.71 0.86 24.79
CA GLY A 28 -0.26 0.71 23.41
C GLY A 28 1.06 1.42 23.11
N VAL A 29 1.27 2.62 23.65
CA VAL A 29 2.55 3.34 23.50
C VAL A 29 3.70 2.59 24.18
N PHE A 30 3.50 2.08 25.39
CA PHE A 30 4.54 1.34 26.12
C PHE A 30 4.86 0.01 25.45
N PHE A 31 3.89 -0.74 24.96
CA PHE A 31 4.12 -1.96 24.20
C PHE A 31 4.81 -1.71 22.84
N GLY A 32 4.65 -0.51 22.26
CA GLY A 32 5.24 -0.16 20.97
C GLY A 32 6.57 0.59 21.02
N ALA A 33 6.89 1.27 22.12
CA ALA A 33 8.07 2.14 22.22
C ALA A 33 8.65 2.24 23.64
N GLY A 34 8.19 1.41 24.56
CA GLY A 34 8.73 1.35 25.94
C GLY A 34 10.13 0.77 25.96
N VAL A 35 11.00 1.36 26.77
CA VAL A 35 12.34 0.87 27.06
C VAL A 35 12.45 0.70 28.56
N PHE A 36 12.80 -0.52 28.99
CA PHE A 36 12.89 -0.91 30.38
C PHE A 36 14.33 -1.29 30.68
N GLU A 37 14.96 -0.59 31.62
CA GLU A 37 16.34 -0.85 32.03
C GLU A 37 16.37 -1.17 33.52
N LEU A 38 17.03 -2.26 33.86
CA LEU A 38 17.39 -2.58 35.23
C LEU A 38 18.73 -1.91 35.53
N GLY A 39 18.71 -0.88 36.39
CA GLY A 39 19.89 -0.21 36.87
C GLY A 39 20.59 -0.99 37.99
N ALA A 40 21.80 -0.60 38.33
CA ALA A 40 22.53 -1.13 39.50
C ALA A 40 21.74 -0.80 40.79
N GLY A 41 21.51 -1.81 41.67
CA GLY A 41 20.82 -1.62 42.94
C GLY A 41 19.28 -1.80 42.85
N SER A 42 18.77 -2.55 41.91
CA SER A 42 17.31 -2.83 41.70
C SER A 42 16.47 -1.61 41.33
N HIS A 43 17.07 -0.52 40.85
CA HIS A 43 16.34 0.61 40.31
C HIS A 43 15.83 0.33 38.91
N PHE A 44 14.54 0.55 38.69
CA PHE A 44 13.96 0.47 37.36
C PHE A 44 13.97 1.84 36.67
N ALA A 45 14.59 1.93 35.50
CA ALA A 45 14.43 3.08 34.63
C ALA A 45 13.45 2.76 33.52
N VAL A 46 12.37 3.50 33.47
CA VAL A 46 11.31 3.33 32.44
C VAL A 46 11.24 4.56 31.59
N ARG A 47 11.30 4.38 30.30
CA ARG A 47 11.15 5.45 29.34
C ARG A 47 10.41 5.01 28.08
N VAL A 48 9.80 5.95 27.40
CA VAL A 48 9.21 5.76 26.06
C VAL A 48 10.06 6.53 25.07
N SER A 49 10.59 5.86 24.03
CA SER A 49 11.49 6.46 23.05
C SER A 49 10.78 6.66 21.72
N LEU A 50 10.57 7.92 21.30
CA LEU A 50 9.76 8.32 20.16
C LEU A 50 10.56 9.10 19.13
N GLY A 51 10.16 8.98 17.85
CA GLY A 51 10.82 9.69 16.74
C GLY A 51 10.36 11.15 16.55
N LEU A 52 9.26 11.57 17.20
CA LEU A 52 8.67 12.89 17.01
C LEU A 52 8.44 13.61 18.33
N PRO A 53 8.78 14.91 18.42
CA PRO A 53 8.54 15.68 19.65
C PRO A 53 7.07 15.86 19.99
N ALA A 54 6.20 15.90 18.97
CA ALA A 54 4.74 16.01 19.17
C ALA A 54 4.16 14.75 19.82
N THR A 55 4.60 13.56 19.40
CA THR A 55 4.15 12.31 20.02
C THR A 55 4.67 12.17 21.47
N ALA A 56 5.87 12.65 21.76
CA ALA A 56 6.39 12.68 23.12
C ALA A 56 5.58 13.63 24.03
N ARG A 57 5.25 14.83 23.55
CA ARG A 57 4.34 15.74 24.28
C ARG A 57 2.94 15.16 24.47
N HIS A 58 2.45 14.40 23.48
CA HIS A 58 1.18 13.70 23.62
C HIS A 58 1.21 12.65 24.75
N VAL A 59 2.31 11.88 24.84
CA VAL A 59 2.50 10.92 25.95
C VAL A 59 2.50 11.62 27.30
N LEU A 60 3.19 12.76 27.44
CA LEU A 60 3.13 13.57 28.67
C LEU A 60 1.70 14.01 29.01
N ALA A 61 0.91 14.42 28.02
CA ALA A 61 -0.48 14.79 28.23
C ALA A 61 -1.33 13.59 28.66
N LEU A 62 -1.06 12.40 28.16
CA LEU A 62 -1.72 11.16 28.60
C LEU A 62 -1.33 10.75 30.01
N LEU A 63 -0.08 10.98 30.44
CA LEU A 63 0.42 10.66 31.79
C LEU A 63 -0.10 11.61 32.86
N LYS A 64 -0.38 12.87 32.52
CA LYS A 64 -0.75 13.90 33.49
C LYS A 64 -1.86 13.52 34.49
N PRO A 65 -2.96 12.83 34.11
CA PRO A 65 -4.03 12.45 35.05
C PRO A 65 -3.62 11.37 36.08
N PHE A 66 -2.51 10.64 35.81
CA PHE A 66 -2.04 9.56 36.69
C PHE A 66 -1.08 10.06 37.76
N ALA A 67 -0.83 11.38 37.83
CA ALA A 67 0.04 12.01 38.80
C ALA A 67 1.44 11.38 38.94
N VAL A 68 1.97 10.89 37.80
CA VAL A 68 3.31 10.32 37.68
C VAL A 68 4.28 11.43 37.30
N GLU A 69 5.43 11.50 37.99
CA GLU A 69 6.49 12.41 37.61
C GLU A 69 7.13 11.96 36.29
N SER A 70 7.16 12.86 35.33
CA SER A 70 7.71 12.54 34.01
C SER A 70 8.51 13.69 33.43
N SER A 71 9.57 13.38 32.74
CA SER A 71 10.47 14.35 32.09
C SER A 71 10.66 14.04 30.62
N LEU A 72 10.82 15.10 29.80
CA LEU A 72 11.12 14.97 28.39
C LEU A 72 12.60 15.25 28.14
N ARG A 73 13.28 14.28 27.54
CA ARG A 73 14.69 14.40 27.16
C ARG A 73 14.84 14.23 25.64
N THR A 74 15.83 14.92 25.07
CA THR A 74 16.21 14.74 23.68
C THR A 74 17.52 14.00 23.62
N MET A 75 17.54 12.87 22.93
CA MET A 75 18.73 12.05 22.72
C MET A 75 19.10 12.04 21.24
N THR A 76 20.37 11.97 20.95
CA THR A 76 20.88 11.78 19.58
C THR A 76 21.64 10.48 19.55
N ALA A 77 21.13 9.50 18.82
CA ALA A 77 21.69 8.16 18.70
C ALA A 77 22.02 7.84 17.25
N PRO A 78 23.26 7.96 16.79
CA PRO A 78 23.66 7.51 15.48
C PRO A 78 23.54 5.96 15.37
N PRO A 79 23.05 5.40 14.24
CA PRO A 79 22.57 6.05 13.00
C PRO A 79 21.09 6.45 13.06
N ILE A 80 20.37 6.20 14.17
CA ILE A 80 18.89 6.32 14.27
C ILE A 80 18.42 7.79 14.26
N GLY A 81 19.32 8.74 14.56
CA GLY A 81 19.01 10.16 14.58
C GLY A 81 18.48 10.66 15.93
N ARG A 82 17.69 11.74 15.89
CA ARG A 82 17.14 12.36 17.10
C ARG A 82 15.95 11.58 17.64
N ARG A 83 15.98 11.25 18.96
CA ARG A 83 14.90 10.60 19.70
C ARG A 83 14.42 11.51 20.82
N TYR A 84 13.14 11.39 21.15
CA TYR A 84 12.50 12.12 22.24
C TYR A 84 12.04 11.09 23.26
N GLU A 85 12.63 11.16 24.45
CA GLU A 85 12.38 10.18 25.50
C GLU A 85 11.55 10.83 26.61
N VAL A 86 10.42 10.18 26.90
CA VAL A 86 9.62 10.49 28.10
C VAL A 86 10.07 9.51 29.17
N ALA A 87 10.81 9.99 30.15
CA ALA A 87 11.27 9.20 31.30
C ALA A 87 10.31 9.40 32.47
N LEU A 88 10.02 8.31 33.19
CA LEU A 88 9.30 8.30 34.43
C LEU A 88 10.29 8.50 35.57
N GLY A 89 9.86 9.06 36.71
CA GLY A 89 10.77 9.52 37.75
C GLY A 89 10.39 9.15 39.19
N ASP A 90 9.26 8.47 39.39
CA ASP A 90 8.81 8.01 40.72
C ASP A 90 8.61 6.49 40.69
N GLU A 91 9.56 5.76 41.24
CA GLU A 91 9.60 4.29 41.16
C GLU A 91 8.30 3.62 41.64
N ASP A 92 7.75 3.98 42.77
CA ASP A 92 6.57 3.30 43.31
C ASP A 92 5.33 3.55 42.46
N ARG A 93 5.09 4.79 42.03
CA ARG A 93 3.96 5.16 41.17
C ARG A 93 4.15 4.66 39.75
N ASP A 94 5.39 4.63 39.24
CA ASP A 94 5.74 4.11 37.94
C ASP A 94 5.42 2.61 37.85
N LEU A 95 5.80 1.84 38.86
CA LEU A 95 5.52 0.41 38.97
C LEU A 95 4.00 0.15 39.02
N GLN A 96 3.29 0.92 39.86
CA GLN A 96 1.80 0.83 39.89
C GLN A 96 1.17 1.14 38.54
N LEU A 97 1.59 2.25 37.91
CA LEU A 97 1.07 2.61 36.59
C LEU A 97 1.36 1.53 35.56
N LEU A 98 2.59 1.00 35.50
CA LEU A 98 2.97 -0.05 34.56
C LEU A 98 2.17 -1.34 34.76
N ASN A 99 1.85 -1.69 36.01
CA ASN A 99 0.94 -2.79 36.30
C ASN A 99 -0.49 -2.51 35.82
N GLU A 100 -1.03 -1.31 36.07
CA GLU A 100 -2.33 -0.88 35.56
C GLU A 100 -2.38 -0.89 34.03
N LEU A 101 -1.31 -0.52 33.35
CA LEU A 101 -1.13 -0.57 31.91
C LEU A 101 -0.90 -1.99 31.37
N GLY A 102 -0.74 -2.98 32.26
CA GLY A 102 -0.50 -4.37 31.91
C GLY A 102 0.87 -4.65 31.31
N VAL A 103 1.83 -3.76 31.56
CA VAL A 103 3.24 -3.90 31.14
C VAL A 103 4.00 -4.73 32.16
N LEU A 104 3.67 -4.59 33.46
CA LEU A 104 4.18 -5.43 34.52
C LEU A 104 3.06 -6.28 35.12
N SER A 105 3.41 -7.49 35.57
CA SER A 105 2.55 -8.32 36.42
C SER A 105 2.58 -7.83 37.88
N ASP A 106 1.74 -8.43 38.72
CA ASP A 106 1.74 -8.19 40.16
C ASP A 106 3.09 -8.59 40.83
N ASP A 107 3.80 -9.55 40.21
CA ASP A 107 5.14 -9.98 40.62
C ASP A 107 6.27 -9.16 39.96
N LEU A 108 5.96 -8.00 39.42
CA LEU A 108 6.88 -7.08 38.72
C LEU A 108 7.63 -7.72 37.52
N GLN A 109 7.05 -8.76 36.93
CA GLN A 109 7.60 -9.37 35.72
C GLN A 109 7.07 -8.65 34.46
N LEU A 110 7.97 -8.39 33.51
CA LEU A 110 7.60 -7.78 32.24
C LEU A 110 6.61 -8.66 31.47
N GLN A 111 5.49 -8.09 31.07
CA GLN A 111 4.45 -8.79 30.34
C GLN A 111 4.64 -8.59 28.83
N MET A 112 4.73 -9.71 28.09
CA MET A 112 4.76 -9.70 26.64
C MET A 112 3.36 -9.75 26.02
N ARG A 113 2.33 -9.91 26.86
CA ARG A 113 0.94 -10.01 26.43
C ARG A 113 0.08 -8.90 27.00
N VAL A 114 -0.72 -8.27 26.14
CA VAL A 114 -1.67 -7.24 26.55
C VAL A 114 -2.83 -7.88 27.31
N PRO A 115 -3.10 -7.47 28.55
CA PRO A 115 -4.23 -8.00 29.33
C PRO A 115 -5.56 -7.68 28.65
N ARG A 116 -6.45 -8.68 28.57
CA ARG A 116 -7.76 -8.57 27.92
C ARG A 116 -8.59 -7.38 28.45
N ARG A 117 -8.53 -7.10 29.76
CA ARG A 117 -9.23 -6.00 30.42
C ARG A 117 -8.98 -4.64 29.78
N LEU A 118 -7.78 -4.42 29.19
CA LEU A 118 -7.39 -3.15 28.57
C LEU A 118 -7.92 -2.97 27.14
N VAL A 119 -8.27 -4.05 26.47
CA VAL A 119 -8.67 -4.03 25.04
C VAL A 119 -10.01 -4.72 24.77
N GLU A 120 -10.76 -5.04 25.82
CA GLU A 120 -12.06 -5.71 25.69
C GLU A 120 -13.10 -4.83 25.04
N ARG A 121 -13.23 -3.58 25.52
CA ARG A 121 -14.15 -2.60 24.95
C ARG A 121 -13.64 -2.09 23.60
N HIS A 122 -14.53 -1.92 22.64
CA HIS A 122 -14.17 -1.41 21.32
C HIS A 122 -13.39 -0.08 21.39
N CYS A 123 -13.85 0.87 22.21
CA CYS A 123 -13.18 2.17 22.38
C CYS A 123 -11.76 2.03 22.97
N CYS A 124 -11.53 1.08 23.88
CA CYS A 124 -10.21 0.80 24.46
C CYS A 124 -9.31 0.11 23.44
N LEU A 125 -9.85 -0.81 22.65
CA LEU A 125 -9.12 -1.48 21.56
C LEU A 125 -8.59 -0.47 20.54
N VAL A 126 -9.45 0.45 20.10
CA VAL A 126 -9.05 1.54 19.19
C VAL A 126 -8.01 2.45 19.83
N ALA A 127 -8.18 2.82 21.11
CA ALA A 127 -7.22 3.65 21.83
C ALA A 127 -5.87 2.95 21.97
N PHE A 128 -5.84 1.66 22.29
CA PHE A 128 -4.63 0.85 22.37
C PHE A 128 -3.89 0.83 21.02
N LEU A 129 -4.59 0.47 19.93
CA LEU A 129 -3.99 0.42 18.59
C LEU A 129 -3.48 1.80 18.13
N ARG A 130 -4.16 2.90 18.52
CA ARG A 130 -3.67 4.26 18.29
C ARG A 130 -2.35 4.51 19.00
N GLY A 131 -2.27 4.15 20.30
CA GLY A 131 -1.04 4.25 21.08
C GLY A 131 0.09 3.40 20.49
N LEU A 132 -0.20 2.17 20.11
CA LEU A 132 0.75 1.26 19.48
C LEU A 132 1.26 1.84 18.15
N PHE A 133 0.39 2.43 17.31
CA PHE A 133 0.82 3.08 16.08
C PHE A 133 1.73 4.28 16.33
N LEU A 134 1.44 5.09 17.34
CA LEU A 134 2.31 6.20 17.75
C LEU A 134 3.71 5.71 18.14
N GLY A 135 3.80 4.55 18.81
CA GLY A 135 5.06 3.91 19.19
C GLY A 135 5.81 3.31 17.99
N CYS A 136 5.27 2.25 17.44
CA CYS A 136 5.95 1.38 16.47
C CYS A 136 5.31 1.32 15.08
N GLY A 137 4.18 2.00 14.84
CA GLY A 137 3.51 1.99 13.53
C GLY A 137 4.27 2.74 12.45
N SER A 138 4.20 2.22 11.23
CA SER A 138 4.74 2.87 10.03
C SER A 138 3.88 2.61 8.80
N VAL A 139 3.95 3.51 7.83
CA VAL A 139 3.23 3.40 6.56
C VAL A 139 4.01 4.04 5.42
N SER A 140 3.95 3.44 4.23
CA SER A 140 4.50 4.00 3.00
C SER A 140 3.79 5.32 2.61
N ALA A 141 4.43 6.11 1.74
CA ALA A 141 3.78 7.30 1.19
C ALA A 141 2.62 6.92 0.26
N PRO A 142 1.54 7.73 0.20
CA PRO A 142 0.50 7.56 -0.81
C PRO A 142 1.09 7.56 -2.22
N GLY A 143 0.62 6.64 -3.07
CA GLY A 143 1.16 6.44 -4.43
C GLY A 143 2.39 5.54 -4.52
N ALA A 144 3.04 5.19 -3.41
CA ALA A 144 4.04 4.13 -3.35
C ALA A 144 3.37 2.76 -3.14
N PRO A 145 4.10 1.64 -3.36
CA PRO A 145 3.58 0.32 -3.01
C PRO A 145 3.11 0.29 -1.56
N VAL A 146 1.87 -0.14 -1.37
CA VAL A 146 1.20 -0.11 -0.06
C VAL A 146 1.92 -1.01 0.93
N HIS A 147 2.37 -0.44 2.02
CA HIS A 147 2.94 -1.15 3.16
C HIS A 147 2.64 -0.37 4.45
N LEU A 148 1.78 -0.92 5.28
CA LEU A 148 1.47 -0.41 6.61
C LEU A 148 1.76 -1.52 7.60
N GLU A 149 2.53 -1.21 8.67
CA GLU A 149 2.94 -2.20 9.65
C GLU A 149 3.00 -1.65 11.08
N PHE A 150 2.84 -2.57 12.03
CA PHE A 150 3.24 -2.46 13.42
C PHE A 150 4.44 -3.38 13.62
N THR A 151 5.57 -2.84 14.07
CA THR A 151 6.79 -3.62 14.30
C THR A 151 7.00 -3.78 15.79
N VAL A 152 6.91 -5.01 16.29
CA VAL A 152 7.10 -5.37 17.70
C VAL A 152 8.20 -6.41 17.85
N GLU A 153 8.79 -6.53 19.03
CA GLU A 153 9.91 -7.45 19.26
C GLU A 153 9.44 -8.90 19.51
N ASP A 154 8.23 -9.04 20.07
CA ASP A 154 7.71 -10.34 20.54
C ASP A 154 6.64 -10.90 19.59
N GLN A 155 6.71 -12.21 19.30
CA GLN A 155 5.81 -12.92 18.40
C GLN A 155 4.40 -13.07 18.99
N ASP A 156 4.29 -13.30 20.30
CA ASP A 156 2.98 -13.41 20.96
C ASP A 156 2.25 -12.07 20.95
N LEU A 157 2.96 -10.98 21.17
CA LEU A 157 2.42 -9.63 21.04
C LEU A 157 1.97 -9.35 19.60
N ALA A 158 2.77 -9.73 18.60
CA ALA A 158 2.40 -9.58 17.19
C ALA A 158 1.12 -10.36 16.85
N ALA A 159 0.99 -11.60 17.34
CA ALA A 159 -0.22 -12.41 17.16
C ALA A 159 -1.44 -11.79 17.86
N GLN A 160 -1.27 -11.23 19.07
CA GLN A 160 -2.35 -10.51 19.74
C GLN A 160 -2.76 -9.25 18.96
N VAL A 161 -1.83 -8.46 18.44
CA VAL A 161 -2.10 -7.27 17.61
C VAL A 161 -2.87 -7.68 16.36
N GLN A 162 -2.46 -8.77 15.69
CA GLN A 162 -3.20 -9.32 14.55
C GLN A 162 -4.64 -9.71 14.93
N GLY A 163 -4.82 -10.38 16.06
CA GLY A 163 -6.16 -10.73 16.58
C GLY A 163 -7.01 -9.50 16.91
N MET A 164 -6.41 -8.45 17.48
CA MET A 164 -7.07 -7.17 17.76
C MET A 164 -7.54 -6.49 16.48
N LEU A 165 -6.68 -6.45 15.44
CA LEU A 165 -7.04 -5.91 14.12
C LEU A 165 -8.14 -6.74 13.45
N GLY A 166 -8.10 -8.08 13.61
CA GLY A 166 -9.16 -8.98 13.14
C GLY A 166 -10.52 -8.71 13.77
N ARG A 167 -10.57 -8.29 15.04
CA ARG A 167 -11.83 -7.87 15.72
C ARG A 167 -12.43 -6.58 15.13
N LEU A 168 -11.66 -5.83 14.36
CA LEU A 168 -12.07 -4.63 13.63
C LEU A 168 -12.25 -4.89 12.13
N ASP A 169 -12.30 -6.17 11.70
CA ASP A 169 -12.38 -6.60 10.31
C ASP A 169 -11.20 -6.10 9.44
N LEU A 170 -10.05 -5.86 10.05
CA LEU A 170 -8.84 -5.41 9.40
C LEU A 170 -7.88 -6.58 9.17
N PRO A 171 -7.74 -7.10 7.95
CA PRO A 171 -6.87 -8.25 7.67
C PRO A 171 -5.39 -7.84 7.58
N PHE A 172 -4.62 -8.24 8.59
CA PHE A 172 -3.17 -8.10 8.64
C PHE A 172 -2.49 -9.47 8.62
N LYS A 173 -1.24 -9.52 8.19
CA LYS A 173 -0.37 -10.69 8.15
C LYS A 173 0.81 -10.50 9.08
N LEU A 174 1.43 -11.58 9.51
CA LEU A 174 2.67 -11.56 10.27
C LEU A 174 3.85 -11.88 9.34
N ALA A 175 4.98 -11.23 9.59
CA ALA A 175 6.27 -11.53 8.97
C ALA A 175 7.37 -11.42 10.03
N GLU A 176 8.06 -12.51 10.25
CA GLU A 176 9.23 -12.56 11.12
C GLU A 176 10.44 -11.90 10.43
N ARG A 177 11.24 -11.17 11.21
CA ARG A 177 12.51 -10.56 10.84
C ARG A 177 13.53 -10.90 11.91
N ASP A 178 14.81 -10.69 11.64
CA ASP A 178 15.92 -11.11 12.53
C ASP A 178 15.76 -10.72 14.01
N ARG A 179 15.16 -9.56 14.30
CA ARG A 179 15.03 -9.02 15.67
C ARG A 179 13.62 -8.59 16.04
N ASN A 180 12.64 -8.71 15.16
CA ASN A 180 11.29 -8.24 15.38
C ASN A 180 10.29 -8.96 14.50
N VAL A 181 9.02 -8.79 14.80
CA VAL A 181 7.89 -9.30 14.02
C VAL A 181 7.07 -8.12 13.51
N ALA A 182 6.81 -8.09 12.21
CA ALA A 182 5.96 -7.11 11.59
C ALA A 182 4.54 -7.67 11.43
N CYS A 183 3.55 -7.01 12.03
CA CYS A 183 2.14 -7.20 11.74
C CYS A 183 1.76 -6.19 10.66
N TYR A 184 1.53 -6.62 9.41
CA TYR A 184 1.46 -5.73 8.25
C TYR A 184 0.29 -6.01 7.30
N THR A 185 -0.08 -4.99 6.52
CA THR A 185 -0.96 -5.10 5.36
C THR A 185 -0.35 -4.42 4.13
N LYS A 186 -0.68 -4.96 2.95
CA LYS A 186 -0.37 -4.37 1.64
C LYS A 186 -1.64 -3.97 0.87
N ARG A 187 -2.78 -3.96 1.56
CA ARG A 187 -4.09 -3.64 0.98
C ARG A 187 -4.40 -2.18 1.24
N SER A 188 -4.63 -1.41 0.18
CA SER A 188 -4.92 0.02 0.27
C SER A 188 -6.17 0.30 1.09
N GLN A 189 -7.23 -0.48 0.87
CA GLN A 189 -8.48 -0.33 1.62
C GLN A 189 -8.28 -0.56 3.12
N THR A 190 -7.57 -1.64 3.50
CA THR A 190 -7.28 -1.94 4.92
C THR A 190 -6.48 -0.82 5.60
N ALA A 191 -5.59 -0.13 4.86
CA ALA A 191 -4.86 1.01 5.40
C ALA A 191 -5.78 2.22 5.62
N ALA A 192 -6.66 2.53 4.66
CA ALA A 192 -7.65 3.59 4.78
C ALA A 192 -8.60 3.32 5.96
N ASP A 193 -9.15 2.09 6.06
CA ASP A 193 -10.04 1.68 7.14
C ASP A 193 -9.36 1.81 8.52
N LEU A 194 -8.08 1.42 8.62
CA LEU A 194 -7.33 1.59 9.86
C LEU A 194 -7.17 3.08 10.22
N PHE A 195 -6.83 3.97 9.28
CA PHE A 195 -6.72 5.40 9.55
C PHE A 195 -8.05 5.97 10.05
N ALA A 196 -9.16 5.61 9.41
CA ALA A 196 -10.49 6.03 9.83
C ALA A 196 -10.82 5.56 11.26
N VAL A 197 -10.60 4.28 11.57
CA VAL A 197 -10.82 3.69 12.89
C VAL A 197 -9.94 4.34 13.96
N LEU A 198 -8.66 4.60 13.66
CA LEU A 198 -7.75 5.26 14.61
C LEU A 198 -8.05 6.74 14.78
N GLY A 199 -8.84 7.37 13.89
CA GLY A 199 -9.19 8.78 13.93
C GLY A 199 -8.23 9.69 13.14
N ALA A 200 -7.38 9.13 12.26
CA ALA A 200 -6.52 9.87 11.34
C ALA A 200 -7.29 10.20 10.06
N HIS A 201 -8.30 11.06 10.15
CA HIS A 201 -9.24 11.34 9.07
C HIS A 201 -8.62 12.09 7.89
N GLU A 202 -7.72 13.06 8.15
CA GLU A 202 -7.00 13.77 7.09
C GLU A 202 -6.03 12.84 6.34
N ALA A 203 -5.34 11.99 7.08
CA ALA A 203 -4.48 10.97 6.48
C ALA A 203 -5.29 9.97 5.63
N CYS A 204 -6.48 9.56 6.10
CA CYS A 204 -7.40 8.71 5.37
C CYS A 204 -7.82 9.36 4.05
N LEU A 205 -8.29 10.61 4.06
CA LEU A 205 -8.70 11.34 2.86
C LEU A 205 -7.56 11.47 1.85
N ARG A 206 -6.38 11.89 2.30
CA ARG A 206 -5.20 11.98 1.43
C ARG A 206 -4.81 10.64 0.83
N TRP A 207 -4.95 9.56 1.60
CA TRP A 207 -4.68 8.20 1.12
C TRP A 207 -5.65 7.79 0.01
N GLU A 208 -6.95 8.01 0.21
CA GLU A 208 -8.00 7.69 -0.75
C GLU A 208 -7.90 8.52 -2.04
N GLU A 209 -7.61 9.82 -1.95
CA GLU A 209 -7.36 10.66 -3.12
C GLU A 209 -6.25 10.09 -4.01
N HIS A 210 -5.14 9.67 -3.40
CA HIS A 210 -4.04 9.04 -4.14
C HIS A 210 -4.42 7.68 -4.74
N ALA A 211 -5.24 6.89 -4.06
CA ALA A 211 -5.72 5.61 -4.56
C ALA A 211 -6.61 5.80 -5.82
N VAL A 212 -7.51 6.78 -5.80
CA VAL A 212 -8.36 7.12 -6.96
C VAL A 212 -7.52 7.61 -8.14
N LEU A 213 -6.60 8.54 -7.90
CA LEU A 213 -5.69 9.05 -8.94
C LEU A 213 -4.80 7.94 -9.53
N GLY A 214 -4.35 7.01 -8.68
CA GLY A 214 -3.59 5.83 -9.11
C GLY A 214 -4.40 4.94 -10.05
N ALA A 215 -5.65 4.61 -9.69
CA ALA A 215 -6.54 3.80 -10.51
C ALA A 215 -6.86 4.44 -11.87
N VAL A 216 -7.06 5.76 -11.91
CA VAL A 216 -7.27 6.51 -13.17
C VAL A 216 -6.04 6.43 -14.07
N ARG A 217 -4.83 6.65 -13.50
CA ARG A 217 -3.56 6.55 -14.26
C ARG A 217 -3.31 5.14 -14.79
N GLU A 218 -3.55 4.11 -14.01
CA GLU A 218 -3.39 2.72 -14.44
C GLU A 218 -4.36 2.36 -15.58
N ASN A 219 -5.60 2.84 -15.52
CA ASN A 219 -6.59 2.64 -16.59
C ASN A 219 -6.17 3.36 -17.88
N ALA A 220 -5.69 4.60 -17.77
CA ALA A 220 -5.19 5.35 -18.93
C ALA A 220 -3.96 4.65 -19.56
N ASN A 221 -3.02 4.19 -18.75
CA ASN A 221 -1.83 3.46 -19.22
C ASN A 221 -2.21 2.13 -19.88
N ARG A 222 -3.17 1.37 -19.31
CA ARG A 222 -3.67 0.13 -19.92
C ARG A 222 -4.32 0.38 -21.27
N LEU A 223 -5.13 1.44 -21.40
CA LEU A 223 -5.76 1.82 -22.66
C LEU A 223 -4.71 2.20 -23.71
N ALA A 224 -3.76 3.07 -23.34
CA ALA A 224 -2.67 3.47 -24.22
C ALA A 224 -1.81 2.29 -24.70
N ASN A 225 -1.44 1.37 -23.80
CA ASN A 225 -0.68 0.16 -24.14
C ASN A 225 -1.49 -0.78 -25.07
N CYS A 226 -2.81 -0.88 -24.86
CA CYS A 226 -3.70 -1.66 -25.72
C CYS A 226 -3.77 -1.06 -27.14
N ASP A 227 -3.92 0.26 -27.23
CA ASP A 227 -3.97 0.98 -28.51
C ASP A 227 -2.64 0.87 -29.28
N GLU A 228 -1.51 1.01 -28.60
CA GLU A 228 -0.19 0.83 -29.18
C GLU A 228 0.02 -0.61 -29.71
N ALA A 229 -0.37 -1.62 -28.91
CA ALA A 229 -0.27 -3.01 -29.33
C ALA A 229 -1.18 -3.33 -30.52
N ASN A 230 -2.37 -2.70 -30.58
CA ASN A 230 -3.29 -2.82 -31.69
C ASN A 230 -2.73 -2.15 -32.96
N ALA A 231 -2.18 -0.94 -32.83
CA ALA A 231 -1.54 -0.22 -33.92
C ALA A 231 -0.34 -1.00 -34.51
N ARG A 232 0.53 -1.54 -33.65
CA ARG A 232 1.66 -2.39 -34.08
C ARG A 232 1.18 -3.64 -34.83
N ARG A 233 0.16 -4.34 -34.31
CA ARG A 233 -0.41 -5.53 -35.00
C ARG A 233 -1.03 -5.17 -36.34
N ALA A 234 -1.74 -4.05 -36.42
CA ALA A 234 -2.34 -3.57 -37.67
C ALA A 234 -1.27 -3.19 -38.71
N ALA A 235 -0.20 -2.47 -38.29
CA ALA A 235 0.91 -2.09 -39.16
C ALA A 235 1.67 -3.33 -39.69
N ALA A 236 1.97 -4.29 -38.82
CA ALA A 236 2.63 -5.54 -39.22
C ALA A 236 1.76 -6.37 -40.20
N ALA A 237 0.45 -6.42 -39.98
CA ALA A 237 -0.47 -7.08 -40.91
C ALA A 237 -0.52 -6.37 -42.28
N ALA A 238 -0.57 -5.04 -42.27
CA ALA A 238 -0.60 -4.24 -43.49
C ALA A 238 0.71 -4.40 -44.28
N ALA A 239 1.87 -4.44 -43.63
CA ALA A 239 3.17 -4.68 -44.26
C ALA A 239 3.23 -6.08 -44.92
N ARG A 240 2.78 -7.13 -44.21
CA ARG A 240 2.69 -8.49 -44.77
C ARG A 240 1.74 -8.54 -46.00
N GLN A 241 0.59 -7.88 -45.92
CA GLN A 241 -0.36 -7.83 -47.02
C GLN A 241 0.20 -7.09 -48.23
N ALA A 242 0.93 -5.99 -48.00
CA ALA A 242 1.58 -5.25 -49.09
C ALA A 242 2.73 -6.04 -49.73
N ALA A 243 3.51 -6.79 -48.95
CA ALA A 243 4.54 -7.66 -49.47
C ALA A 243 3.98 -8.80 -50.34
N ALA A 244 2.89 -9.45 -49.83
CA ALA A 244 2.18 -10.49 -50.57
C ALA A 244 1.55 -9.95 -51.88
N ALA A 245 0.99 -8.74 -51.82
CA ALA A 245 0.44 -8.10 -53.03
C ALA A 245 1.53 -7.86 -54.11
N ARG A 246 2.73 -7.36 -53.68
CA ARG A 246 3.85 -7.16 -54.59
C ARG A 246 4.37 -8.50 -55.19
N ALA A 247 4.51 -9.53 -54.35
CA ALA A 247 4.93 -10.83 -54.80
C ALA A 247 3.96 -11.45 -55.81
N LEU A 248 2.65 -11.41 -55.55
CA LEU A 248 1.65 -11.95 -56.47
C LEU A 248 1.58 -11.15 -57.77
N MET A 249 1.72 -9.83 -57.75
CA MET A 249 1.74 -9.00 -58.97
C MET A 249 2.95 -9.26 -59.84
N ALA A 250 4.08 -9.72 -59.28
CA ALA A 250 5.27 -10.09 -59.99
C ALA A 250 5.26 -11.56 -60.53
N SER A 251 4.29 -12.36 -60.10
CA SER A 251 4.17 -13.77 -60.48
C SER A 251 3.33 -13.99 -61.73
N PRO A 252 3.55 -15.11 -62.49
CA PRO A 252 2.72 -15.50 -63.64
C PRO A 252 1.22 -15.69 -63.29
N GLU A 253 0.97 -15.99 -62.01
CA GLU A 253 -0.41 -16.25 -61.50
C GLU A 253 -1.25 -15.00 -61.36
N TRP A 254 -0.63 -13.81 -61.47
CA TRP A 254 -1.36 -12.52 -61.37
C TRP A 254 -2.50 -12.41 -62.40
N GLY A 255 -2.25 -12.80 -63.65
CA GLY A 255 -3.26 -12.75 -64.74
C GLY A 255 -4.44 -13.69 -64.51
N ALA A 256 -4.22 -14.79 -63.79
CA ALA A 256 -5.26 -15.79 -63.50
C ALA A 256 -5.98 -15.48 -62.14
N ALA A 257 -5.49 -14.53 -61.37
CA ALA A 257 -6.07 -14.19 -60.06
C ALA A 257 -7.44 -13.53 -60.25
N PRO A 258 -8.45 -13.86 -59.41
CA PRO A 258 -9.75 -13.23 -59.45
C PRO A 258 -9.67 -11.71 -59.36
N ARG A 259 -10.46 -10.98 -60.16
CA ARG A 259 -10.44 -9.51 -60.20
C ARG A 259 -10.59 -8.87 -58.81
N SER A 260 -11.44 -9.47 -57.96
CA SER A 260 -11.65 -9.01 -56.57
C SER A 260 -10.38 -9.09 -55.69
N LEU A 261 -9.46 -9.98 -55.99
CA LEU A 261 -8.17 -10.05 -55.32
C LEU A 261 -7.17 -9.06 -55.90
N GLN A 262 -7.20 -8.87 -57.23
CA GLN A 262 -6.37 -7.86 -57.90
C GLN A 262 -6.70 -6.45 -57.37
N ASP A 263 -7.99 -6.12 -57.27
CA ASP A 263 -8.46 -4.83 -56.71
C ASP A 263 -8.02 -4.64 -55.27
N ALA A 264 -8.11 -5.69 -54.42
CA ALA A 264 -7.70 -5.61 -53.04
C ALA A 264 -6.18 -5.44 -52.90
N ALA A 265 -5.39 -6.12 -53.75
CA ALA A 265 -3.93 -5.98 -53.81
C ALA A 265 -3.52 -4.56 -54.22
N GLN A 266 -4.10 -4.03 -55.26
CA GLN A 266 -3.83 -2.67 -55.74
C GLN A 266 -4.20 -1.61 -54.71
N LEU A 267 -5.36 -1.76 -54.04
CA LEU A 267 -5.78 -0.86 -52.98
C LEU A 267 -4.82 -0.88 -51.82
N ARG A 268 -4.34 -2.06 -51.36
CA ARG A 268 -3.39 -2.16 -50.27
C ARG A 268 -2.04 -1.54 -50.63
N LEU A 269 -1.56 -1.69 -51.83
CA LEU A 269 -0.32 -1.07 -52.29
C LEU A 269 -0.42 0.45 -52.40
N ARG A 270 -1.57 0.93 -52.89
CA ARG A 270 -1.82 2.37 -53.01
C ARG A 270 -2.01 3.05 -51.66
N TYR A 271 -2.54 2.31 -50.66
CA TYR A 271 -2.86 2.83 -49.34
C TYR A 271 -2.30 1.90 -48.26
N PRO A 272 -0.94 1.84 -48.05
CA PRO A 272 -0.31 0.85 -47.21
C PRO A 272 -0.61 1.03 -45.71
N TYR A 273 -0.98 2.26 -45.30
CA TYR A 273 -1.16 2.59 -43.88
C TYR A 273 -2.65 2.64 -43.47
N LEU A 274 -3.59 2.57 -44.37
CA LEU A 274 -5.02 2.59 -44.04
C LEU A 274 -5.42 1.33 -43.28
N SER A 275 -6.31 1.51 -42.29
CA SER A 275 -6.98 0.41 -41.61
C SER A 275 -7.82 -0.41 -42.60
N LEU A 276 -8.18 -1.64 -42.21
CA LEU A 276 -9.05 -2.49 -43.03
C LEU A 276 -10.40 -1.85 -43.31
N GLN A 277 -10.93 -1.07 -42.41
CA GLN A 277 -12.20 -0.39 -42.55
C GLN A 277 -12.12 0.76 -43.57
N GLU A 278 -11.11 1.58 -43.47
CA GLU A 278 -10.85 2.67 -44.40
C GLU A 278 -10.53 2.13 -45.79
N LEU A 279 -9.76 1.05 -45.89
CA LEU A 279 -9.43 0.40 -47.13
C LEU A 279 -10.68 -0.19 -47.80
N ALA A 280 -11.59 -0.80 -47.03
CA ALA A 280 -12.85 -1.32 -47.53
C ALA A 280 -13.77 -0.23 -48.06
N GLY A 281 -13.80 0.95 -47.43
CA GLY A 281 -14.52 2.11 -47.91
C GLY A 281 -13.99 2.70 -49.21
N ARG A 282 -12.72 2.43 -49.57
CA ARG A 282 -12.07 2.87 -50.83
C ARG A 282 -12.27 1.91 -52.00
N ALA A 283 -12.87 0.74 -51.78
CA ALA A 283 -13.22 -0.20 -52.85
C ALA A 283 -14.40 0.30 -53.66
N ASN A 284 -14.45 -0.08 -54.91
CA ASN A 284 -15.57 0.25 -55.81
C ASN A 284 -16.19 -1.06 -56.34
N PRO A 285 -17.43 -1.43 -55.94
CA PRO A 285 -18.23 -0.75 -54.91
C PRO A 285 -17.62 -0.89 -53.51
N PRO A 286 -17.99 -0.03 -52.52
CA PRO A 286 -17.51 -0.12 -51.15
C PRO A 286 -17.78 -1.48 -50.52
N LEU A 287 -16.83 -1.97 -49.69
CA LEU A 287 -16.92 -3.29 -49.08
C LEU A 287 -17.08 -3.16 -47.57
N SER A 288 -17.54 -4.24 -46.92
CA SER A 288 -17.45 -4.37 -45.50
C SER A 288 -16.00 -4.66 -45.06
N LYS A 289 -15.63 -4.29 -43.83
CA LYS A 289 -14.33 -4.64 -43.21
C LYS A 289 -14.05 -6.14 -43.30
N SER A 290 -15.07 -6.97 -43.06
CA SER A 290 -14.99 -8.43 -43.13
C SER A 290 -14.67 -8.93 -44.53
N ALA A 291 -15.34 -8.40 -45.55
CA ALA A 291 -15.13 -8.76 -46.98
C ALA A 291 -13.70 -8.38 -47.42
N MET A 292 -13.21 -7.18 -47.06
CA MET A 292 -11.85 -6.76 -47.36
C MET A 292 -10.81 -7.65 -46.63
N ASN A 293 -11.04 -7.97 -45.39
CA ASN A 293 -10.16 -8.87 -44.62
C ASN A 293 -10.09 -10.26 -45.26
N HIS A 294 -11.22 -10.81 -45.70
CA HIS A 294 -11.28 -12.09 -46.39
C HIS A 294 -10.47 -12.08 -47.70
N ARG A 295 -10.62 -11.02 -48.54
CA ARG A 295 -9.82 -10.87 -49.76
C ARG A 295 -8.31 -10.80 -49.47
N LEU A 296 -7.90 -10.00 -48.50
CA LEU A 296 -6.48 -9.88 -48.14
C LEU A 296 -5.90 -11.15 -47.49
N ARG A 297 -6.69 -11.93 -46.73
CA ARG A 297 -6.28 -13.26 -46.27
C ARG A 297 -6.06 -14.25 -47.41
N ARG A 298 -6.96 -14.24 -48.38
CA ARG A 298 -6.82 -15.10 -49.55
C ARG A 298 -5.63 -14.71 -50.43
N LEU A 299 -5.33 -13.42 -50.52
CA LEU A 299 -4.11 -12.90 -51.16
C LEU A 299 -2.84 -13.39 -50.48
N LEU A 300 -2.79 -13.37 -49.15
CA LEU A 300 -1.67 -13.92 -48.37
C LEU A 300 -1.47 -15.43 -48.59
N ALA A 301 -2.58 -16.19 -48.67
CA ALA A 301 -2.54 -17.63 -48.91
C ALA A 301 -1.98 -17.97 -50.31
N LEU A 302 -2.36 -17.23 -51.34
CA LEU A 302 -1.88 -17.42 -52.69
C LEU A 302 -0.39 -17.05 -52.83
N ALA A 303 0.04 -15.95 -52.25
CA ALA A 303 1.44 -15.52 -52.26
C ALA A 303 2.37 -16.45 -51.42
N GLY A 304 1.83 -17.14 -50.38
CA GLY A 304 2.57 -18.12 -49.61
C GLY A 304 2.67 -19.50 -50.25
N GLY A 305 1.75 -19.85 -51.15
CA GLY A 305 1.73 -21.12 -51.90
C GLY A 305 2.71 -21.18 -53.14
N SER A 306 3.21 -20.02 -53.55
CA SER A 306 4.16 -19.91 -54.69
C SER A 306 5.63 -20.05 -54.30
N SER A 307 5.94 -20.36 -53.03
CA SER A 307 7.29 -20.49 -52.48
C SER A 307 7.66 -21.95 -52.19
N GLY A 308 7.06 -22.92 -52.88
CA GLY A 308 7.35 -24.34 -52.79
C GLY A 308 8.02 -24.87 -54.05
#